data_2f10bb88834d3934133286f3b1ef734c
#
_entry.id   2f10bb88834d3934133286f3b1ef734c
#
_cell.length_a   1.000
_cell.length_b   1.000
_cell.length_c   1.000
_cell.angle_alpha   90.00
_cell.angle_beta   90.00
_cell.angle_gamma   90.00
#
_symmetry.space_group_name_H-M   'P 1'
#
loop_
_entity.id
_entity.type
_entity.pdbx_description
1 polymer ?
#
loop_
_entity_poly.entity_id
_entity_poly.type
_entity_poly.pdbx_seq_one_letter_code
_entity_poly.pdbx_strand_id
1 'polypeptide(L)'
;MKHSTHLGALLTVLSLAACGGEGADSAPTDSAVSSKQLRDLTADDVQSACDSLAARVKLSKEDACEYLGLVASPAVGQPCGTVKDECLSTADEAAAEQDDHAADCMPPTEHRAGCSATVAEYEVCLLAQTQRVRALTCDSALSSLETAPPECDAVARKCPQILDMGGDQGAESP
;
A
#
# COMPACT_ATOMS: atom_id res chain seq x y z
N MET A 1 -53.47 21.69 46.20
CA MET A 1 -53.43 22.32 44.90
C MET A 1 -51.99 22.37 44.43
N LYS A 2 -51.54 21.41 43.67
CA LYS A 2 -50.16 21.33 43.20
C LYS A 2 -50.17 20.98 41.72
N HIS A 3 -49.78 21.93 40.91
CA HIS A 3 -49.60 21.74 39.47
C HIS A 3 -48.16 21.28 39.22
N SER A 4 -48.07 20.09 38.66
CA SER A 4 -46.80 19.50 38.25
C SER A 4 -46.61 19.74 36.74
N THR A 5 -45.64 20.55 36.40
CA THR A 5 -45.29 20.88 35.01
C THR A 5 -44.15 19.95 34.57
N HIS A 6 -44.46 19.04 33.66
CA HIS A 6 -43.44 18.20 33.02
C HIS A 6 -42.80 18.98 31.88
N LEU A 7 -41.53 19.37 32.03
CA LEU A 7 -40.67 19.83 30.97
C LEU A 7 -40.10 18.63 30.23
N GLY A 8 -40.55 18.42 29.01
CA GLY A 8 -39.97 17.46 28.09
C GLY A 8 -38.68 18.05 27.49
N ALA A 9 -37.59 17.40 27.78
CA ALA A 9 -36.29 17.72 27.14
C ALA A 9 -36.23 17.10 25.75
N LEU A 10 -36.30 17.94 24.71
CA LEU A 10 -35.99 17.57 23.32
C LEU A 10 -34.45 17.43 23.19
N LEU A 11 -33.98 16.21 23.07
CA LEU A 11 -32.64 15.93 22.65
C LEU A 11 -32.55 16.04 21.13
N THR A 12 -32.07 17.18 20.64
CA THR A 12 -31.68 17.38 19.26
C THR A 12 -30.33 16.70 19.04
N VAL A 13 -30.34 15.56 18.35
CA VAL A 13 -29.14 14.90 17.85
C VAL A 13 -28.58 15.74 16.71
N LEU A 14 -27.52 16.49 16.96
CA LEU A 14 -26.72 17.12 15.92
C LEU A 14 -25.96 16.01 15.16
N SER A 15 -26.45 15.68 13.98
CA SER A 15 -25.68 14.93 12.99
C SER A 15 -24.60 15.85 12.44
N LEU A 16 -23.36 15.70 12.91
CA LEU A 16 -22.19 16.28 12.27
C LEU A 16 -21.96 15.52 10.96
N ALA A 17 -22.51 16.04 9.87
CA ALA A 17 -22.04 15.70 8.54
C ALA A 17 -20.66 16.35 8.37
N ALA A 18 -19.60 15.59 8.61
CA ALA A 18 -18.26 15.94 8.23
C ALA A 18 -18.17 15.89 6.71
N CYS A 19 -18.35 17.02 6.04
CA CYS A 19 -17.88 17.22 4.68
C CYS A 19 -16.36 17.27 4.73
N GLY A 20 -15.70 16.16 4.46
CA GLY A 20 -14.25 16.06 4.29
C GLY A 20 -13.97 15.77 2.83
N GLY A 21 -13.11 16.52 2.24
CA GLY A 21 -12.24 16.42 1.11
C GLY A 21 -12.46 15.32 0.08
N GLU A 22 -12.57 15.72 -1.18
CA GLU A 22 -12.43 14.89 -2.37
C GLU A 22 -11.02 14.31 -2.45
N GLY A 23 -10.78 13.27 -1.66
CA GLY A 23 -9.76 12.27 -1.97
C GLY A 23 -10.53 11.10 -2.58
N ALA A 24 -10.06 10.53 -3.67
CA ALA A 24 -10.60 9.30 -4.22
C ALA A 24 -10.43 8.19 -3.17
N ASP A 25 -11.37 8.11 -2.23
CA ASP A 25 -11.50 7.03 -1.27
C ASP A 25 -11.97 5.79 -2.03
N SER A 26 -11.01 5.06 -2.61
CA SER A 26 -11.27 3.68 -3.01
C SER A 26 -11.78 2.95 -1.78
N ALA A 27 -12.98 2.38 -1.87
CA ALA A 27 -13.61 1.67 -0.77
C ALA A 27 -12.63 0.61 -0.22
N PRO A 28 -12.59 0.41 1.12
CA PRO A 28 -11.80 -0.67 1.69
C PRO A 28 -12.26 -2.01 1.12
N THR A 29 -11.33 -2.97 1.03
CA THR A 29 -11.64 -4.35 0.61
C THR A 29 -12.87 -4.86 1.37
N ASP A 30 -13.76 -5.57 0.67
CA ASP A 30 -14.94 -6.17 1.26
C ASP A 30 -14.58 -6.87 2.59
N SER A 31 -15.36 -6.63 3.62
CA SER A 31 -15.08 -7.15 4.96
C SER A 31 -14.99 -8.67 5.02
N ALA A 32 -15.69 -9.37 4.11
CA ALA A 32 -15.62 -10.82 3.99
C ALA A 32 -14.25 -11.30 3.46
N VAL A 33 -13.68 -10.59 2.49
CA VAL A 33 -12.33 -10.87 1.95
C VAL A 33 -11.26 -10.38 2.90
N SER A 34 -11.41 -9.19 3.48
CA SER A 34 -10.45 -8.60 4.43
C SER A 34 -10.11 -9.50 5.62
N SER A 35 -11.09 -10.30 6.09
CA SER A 35 -10.91 -11.21 7.22
C SER A 35 -10.29 -12.55 6.87
N LYS A 36 -10.20 -12.91 5.57
CA LYS A 36 -9.59 -14.17 5.14
C LYS A 36 -8.08 -14.15 5.31
N GLN A 37 -7.51 -15.31 5.61
CA GLN A 37 -6.06 -15.48 5.63
C GLN A 37 -5.52 -15.56 4.19
N LEU A 38 -4.33 -15.04 3.96
CA LEU A 38 -3.73 -15.01 2.62
C LEU A 38 -3.62 -16.40 1.99
N ARG A 39 -3.35 -17.43 2.81
CA ARG A 39 -3.28 -18.83 2.34
C ARG A 39 -4.61 -19.42 1.85
N ASP A 40 -5.72 -18.84 2.31
CA ASP A 40 -7.08 -19.36 2.05
C ASP A 40 -7.80 -18.60 0.93
N LEU A 41 -7.10 -17.67 0.25
CA LEU A 41 -7.66 -16.86 -0.82
C LEU A 41 -7.88 -17.69 -2.09
N THR A 42 -9.07 -17.58 -2.65
CA THR A 42 -9.39 -18.02 -4.01
C THR A 42 -8.89 -17.00 -5.04
N ALA A 43 -8.89 -17.33 -6.32
CA ALA A 43 -8.56 -16.39 -7.38
C ALA A 43 -9.50 -15.17 -7.40
N ASP A 44 -10.80 -15.38 -7.17
CA ASP A 44 -11.79 -14.29 -7.10
C ASP A 44 -11.55 -13.37 -5.89
N ASP A 45 -11.15 -13.94 -4.74
CA ASP A 45 -10.79 -13.13 -3.56
C ASP A 45 -9.55 -12.27 -3.84
N VAL A 46 -8.54 -12.83 -4.51
CA VAL A 46 -7.33 -12.11 -4.92
C VAL A 46 -7.69 -10.96 -5.84
N GLN A 47 -8.49 -11.22 -6.89
CA GLN A 47 -8.93 -10.20 -7.82
C GLN A 47 -9.67 -9.07 -7.09
N SER A 48 -10.63 -9.41 -6.23
CA SER A 48 -11.42 -8.42 -5.46
C SER A 48 -10.53 -7.57 -4.54
N ALA A 49 -9.55 -8.19 -3.85
CA ALA A 49 -8.62 -7.47 -3.01
C ALA A 49 -7.70 -6.54 -3.84
N CYS A 50 -7.18 -7.03 -4.98
CA CYS A 50 -6.34 -6.25 -5.88
C CYS A 50 -7.08 -5.04 -6.46
N ASP A 51 -8.31 -5.22 -6.92
CA ASP A 51 -9.12 -4.13 -7.45
C ASP A 51 -9.32 -3.00 -6.42
N SER A 52 -9.52 -3.37 -5.14
CA SER A 52 -9.67 -2.38 -4.08
C SER A 52 -8.35 -1.71 -3.68
N LEU A 53 -7.23 -2.43 -3.79
CA LEU A 53 -5.91 -1.93 -3.40
C LEU A 53 -5.25 -1.08 -4.49
N ALA A 54 -5.46 -1.40 -5.77
CA ALA A 54 -4.73 -0.82 -6.90
C ALA A 54 -4.69 0.72 -6.86
N ALA A 55 -5.86 1.36 -6.68
CA ALA A 55 -5.93 2.82 -6.62
C ALA A 55 -5.26 3.42 -5.36
N ARG A 56 -5.26 2.67 -4.25
CA ARG A 56 -4.72 3.11 -2.95
C ARG A 56 -3.21 3.01 -2.87
N VAL A 57 -2.61 2.02 -3.56
CA VAL A 57 -1.16 1.79 -3.60
C VAL A 57 -0.49 2.37 -4.84
N LYS A 58 -1.27 2.93 -5.79
CA LYS A 58 -0.73 3.53 -7.00
C LYS A 58 0.18 4.71 -6.66
N LEU A 59 1.41 4.67 -7.11
CA LEU A 59 2.34 5.79 -7.04
C LEU A 59 2.02 6.79 -8.16
N SER A 60 2.16 8.08 -7.87
CA SER A 60 2.20 9.08 -8.94
C SER A 60 3.49 8.91 -9.76
N LYS A 61 3.52 9.43 -10.98
CA LYS A 61 4.75 9.46 -11.79
C LYS A 61 5.88 10.15 -11.04
N GLU A 62 5.57 11.21 -10.31
CA GLU A 62 6.55 11.94 -9.51
C GLU A 62 7.12 11.08 -8.40
N ASP A 63 6.27 10.38 -7.61
CA ASP A 63 6.73 9.46 -6.56
C ASP A 63 7.58 8.32 -7.14
N ALA A 64 7.16 7.74 -8.26
CA ALA A 64 7.89 6.66 -8.92
C ALA A 64 9.25 7.13 -9.45
N CYS A 65 9.32 8.33 -10.04
CA CYS A 65 10.57 8.90 -10.54
C CYS A 65 11.49 9.34 -9.40
N GLU A 66 10.95 9.82 -8.27
CA GLU A 66 11.71 10.13 -7.06
C GLU A 66 12.37 8.84 -6.51
N TYR A 67 11.58 7.78 -6.37
CA TYR A 67 12.08 6.47 -5.94
C TYR A 67 13.16 5.94 -6.89
N LEU A 68 12.90 5.97 -8.22
CA LEU A 68 13.86 5.53 -9.22
C LEU A 68 15.16 6.34 -9.14
N GLY A 69 15.05 7.66 -9.05
CA GLY A 69 16.20 8.56 -8.89
C GLY A 69 17.05 8.16 -7.69
N LEU A 70 16.40 7.90 -6.55
CA LEU A 70 17.10 7.55 -5.31
C LEU A 70 17.83 6.19 -5.43
N VAL A 71 17.18 5.16 -5.97
CA VAL A 71 17.74 3.80 -5.99
C VAL A 71 18.72 3.55 -7.14
N ALA A 72 18.52 4.20 -8.30
CA ALA A 72 19.37 3.98 -9.47
C ALA A 72 20.62 4.88 -9.50
N SER A 73 20.58 6.06 -8.86
CA SER A 73 21.68 7.03 -8.91
C SER A 73 23.05 6.45 -8.51
N PRO A 74 23.19 5.59 -7.48
CA PRO A 74 24.47 4.99 -7.13
C PRO A 74 25.01 4.05 -8.21
N ALA A 75 24.12 3.32 -8.89
CA ALA A 75 24.50 2.35 -9.91
C ALA A 75 24.91 3.02 -11.23
N VAL A 76 24.23 4.12 -11.62
CA VAL A 76 24.52 4.85 -12.85
C VAL A 76 25.55 5.96 -12.68
N GLY A 77 25.93 6.29 -11.44
CA GLY A 77 26.90 7.33 -11.13
C GLY A 77 26.42 8.76 -11.47
N GLN A 78 25.10 8.97 -11.49
CA GLN A 78 24.48 10.27 -11.74
C GLN A 78 23.81 10.81 -10.47
N PRO A 79 23.67 12.14 -10.31
CA PRO A 79 22.87 12.71 -9.23
C PRO A 79 21.40 12.24 -9.30
N CYS A 80 20.80 11.97 -8.13
CA CYS A 80 19.40 11.55 -8.04
C CYS A 80 18.44 12.46 -8.83
N GLY A 81 18.59 13.79 -8.69
CA GLY A 81 17.77 14.75 -9.42
C GLY A 81 17.85 14.59 -10.94
N THR A 82 19.04 14.27 -11.49
CA THR A 82 19.20 14.04 -12.93
C THR A 82 18.43 12.79 -13.38
N VAL A 83 18.55 11.69 -12.65
CA VAL A 83 17.81 10.44 -12.95
C VAL A 83 16.30 10.65 -12.83
N LYS A 84 15.87 11.37 -11.78
CA LYS A 84 14.46 11.77 -11.60
C LYS A 84 13.95 12.59 -12.81
N ASP A 85 14.68 13.62 -13.22
CA ASP A 85 14.26 14.51 -14.32
C ASP A 85 14.19 13.75 -15.65
N GLU A 86 15.13 12.83 -15.91
CA GLU A 86 15.08 11.94 -17.07
C GLU A 86 13.83 11.06 -17.04
N CYS A 87 13.51 10.46 -15.90
CA CYS A 87 12.30 9.66 -15.69
C CYS A 87 11.02 10.48 -15.96
N LEU A 88 10.94 11.69 -15.41
CA LEU A 88 9.78 12.58 -15.60
C LEU A 88 9.60 13.01 -17.05
N SER A 89 10.71 13.12 -17.82
CA SER A 89 10.69 13.51 -19.23
C SER A 89 10.25 12.39 -20.17
N THR A 90 10.30 11.11 -19.73
CA THR A 90 9.81 10.00 -20.56
C THR A 90 8.29 10.07 -20.70
N ALA A 91 7.79 9.75 -21.91
CA ALA A 91 6.35 9.71 -22.16
C ALA A 91 5.68 8.64 -21.27
N ASP A 92 4.41 8.87 -20.90
CA ASP A 92 3.63 7.98 -20.02
C ASP A 92 3.32 6.59 -20.65
N GLU A 93 3.83 6.31 -21.86
CA GLU A 93 3.64 5.01 -22.53
C GLU A 93 4.16 3.82 -21.72
N ALA A 94 5.19 4.02 -20.89
CA ALA A 94 5.68 3.00 -19.98
C ALA A 94 4.73 2.72 -18.80
N ALA A 95 3.81 3.63 -18.50
CA ALA A 95 2.80 3.45 -17.45
C ALA A 95 1.63 2.55 -17.92
N ALA A 96 1.38 2.48 -19.24
CA ALA A 96 0.31 1.66 -19.80
C ALA A 96 0.62 0.15 -19.72
N GLU A 97 1.90 -0.24 -19.74
CA GLU A 97 2.30 -1.64 -19.57
C GLU A 97 2.22 -2.12 -18.11
N GLN A 98 2.12 -1.20 -17.13
CA GLN A 98 1.98 -1.54 -15.71
C GLN A 98 0.54 -1.89 -15.32
N ASP A 99 -0.46 -1.56 -16.12
CA ASP A 99 -1.86 -1.91 -15.83
C ASP A 99 -2.13 -3.42 -15.97
N ASP A 100 -1.31 -4.17 -16.72
CA ASP A 100 -1.41 -5.64 -16.80
C ASP A 100 -0.94 -6.35 -15.51
N HIS A 101 -0.27 -5.65 -14.60
CA HIS A 101 0.18 -6.17 -13.30
C HIS A 101 -0.81 -5.99 -12.16
N ALA A 102 -2.05 -5.59 -12.43
CA ALA A 102 -3.10 -5.51 -11.40
C ALA A 102 -3.31 -6.86 -10.68
N ALA A 103 -2.93 -7.98 -11.32
CA ALA A 103 -2.96 -9.31 -10.71
C ALA A 103 -1.84 -9.56 -9.69
N ASP A 104 -0.78 -8.73 -9.68
CA ASP A 104 0.42 -8.94 -8.86
C ASP A 104 0.39 -8.20 -7.52
N CYS A 105 -0.77 -7.64 -7.13
CA CYS A 105 -0.91 -6.94 -5.83
C CYS A 105 -0.78 -7.88 -4.63
N MET A 106 -0.94 -9.18 -4.83
CA MET A 106 -0.81 -10.22 -3.80
C MET A 106 0.36 -11.13 -4.10
N PRO A 107 1.05 -11.65 -3.07
CA PRO A 107 2.12 -12.62 -3.28
C PRO A 107 1.63 -13.85 -4.05
N PRO A 108 2.47 -14.49 -4.86
CA PRO A 108 2.16 -15.73 -5.54
C PRO A 108 1.66 -16.82 -4.58
N THR A 109 0.88 -17.77 -5.09
CA THR A 109 0.26 -18.82 -4.26
C THR A 109 1.27 -19.61 -3.43
N GLU A 110 2.43 -19.92 -3.98
CA GLU A 110 3.52 -20.63 -3.32
C GLU A 110 4.04 -19.87 -2.08
N HIS A 111 4.12 -18.53 -2.14
CA HIS A 111 4.54 -17.69 -1.02
C HIS A 111 3.43 -17.44 0.00
N ARG A 112 2.18 -17.63 -0.40
CA ARG A 112 1.01 -17.51 0.49
C ARG A 112 0.72 -18.82 1.25
N ALA A 113 1.21 -19.97 0.79
CA ALA A 113 0.80 -21.30 1.30
C ALA A 113 0.97 -21.47 2.82
N GLY A 114 1.96 -20.85 3.44
CA GLY A 114 2.17 -20.90 4.89
C GLY A 114 1.71 -19.65 5.66
N CYS A 115 1.11 -18.70 4.97
CA CYS A 115 0.82 -17.38 5.52
C CYS A 115 -0.53 -17.34 6.25
N SER A 116 -0.51 -17.04 7.53
CA SER A 116 -1.71 -16.88 8.37
C SER A 116 -2.11 -15.42 8.60
N ALA A 117 -1.43 -14.46 7.98
CA ALA A 117 -1.88 -13.07 7.99
C ALA A 117 -3.18 -12.92 7.21
N THR A 118 -4.04 -12.01 7.67
CA THR A 118 -5.27 -11.67 6.95
C THR A 118 -5.00 -10.68 5.82
N VAL A 119 -5.94 -10.57 4.87
CA VAL A 119 -5.89 -9.55 3.82
C VAL A 119 -5.80 -8.15 4.45
N ALA A 120 -6.58 -7.86 5.50
CA ALA A 120 -6.53 -6.57 6.18
C ALA A 120 -5.14 -6.24 6.75
N GLU A 121 -4.46 -7.21 7.37
CA GLU A 121 -3.09 -7.01 7.87
C GLU A 121 -2.10 -6.75 6.74
N TYR A 122 -2.27 -7.44 5.62
CA TYR A 122 -1.44 -7.24 4.42
C TYR A 122 -1.68 -5.88 3.78
N GLU A 123 -2.95 -5.45 3.66
CA GLU A 123 -3.30 -4.12 3.18
C GLU A 123 -2.66 -3.00 4.00
N VAL A 124 -2.74 -3.10 5.33
CA VAL A 124 -2.13 -2.12 6.24
C VAL A 124 -0.63 -2.01 6.01
N CYS A 125 0.04 -3.16 5.84
CA CYS A 125 1.47 -3.19 5.52
C CYS A 125 1.76 -2.52 4.16
N LEU A 126 1.04 -2.88 3.09
CA LEU A 126 1.25 -2.31 1.76
C LEU A 126 1.01 -0.78 1.73
N LEU A 127 -0.04 -0.33 2.40
CA LEU A 127 -0.33 1.11 2.49
C LEU A 127 0.76 1.87 3.22
N ALA A 128 1.29 1.31 4.31
CA ALA A 128 2.41 1.91 5.04
C ALA A 128 3.69 1.96 4.17
N GLN A 129 3.98 0.88 3.42
CA GLN A 129 5.09 0.87 2.46
C GLN A 129 4.90 1.93 1.37
N THR A 130 3.70 2.01 0.78
CA THR A 130 3.38 3.00 -0.25
C THR A 130 3.54 4.43 0.26
N GLN A 131 3.04 4.72 1.46
CA GLN A 131 3.19 6.05 2.09
C GLN A 131 4.67 6.37 2.31
N ARG A 132 5.47 5.38 2.70
CA ARG A 132 6.91 5.58 2.86
C ARG A 132 7.58 5.92 1.53
N VAL A 133 7.23 5.20 0.45
CA VAL A 133 7.76 5.51 -0.90
C VAL A 133 7.35 6.92 -1.33
N ARG A 134 6.10 7.32 -1.12
CA ARG A 134 5.62 8.68 -1.43
C ARG A 134 6.32 9.79 -0.62
N ALA A 135 6.87 9.45 0.54
CA ALA A 135 7.60 10.40 1.38
C ALA A 135 9.10 10.50 1.01
N LEU A 136 9.60 9.69 0.09
CA LEU A 136 10.99 9.75 -0.35
C LEU A 136 11.26 11.01 -1.17
N THR A 137 12.48 11.49 -1.02
CA THR A 137 13.06 12.56 -1.84
C THR A 137 14.51 12.20 -2.18
N CYS A 138 15.09 12.88 -3.14
CA CYS A 138 16.51 12.70 -3.47
C CYS A 138 17.47 12.95 -2.28
N ASP A 139 16.99 13.61 -1.23
CA ASP A 139 17.75 13.82 0.02
C ASP A 139 17.55 12.69 1.03
N SER A 140 16.68 11.73 0.76
CA SER A 140 16.41 10.58 1.64
C SER A 140 17.62 9.64 1.66
N ALA A 141 17.89 9.05 2.82
CA ALA A 141 18.90 7.98 2.92
C ALA A 141 18.34 6.66 2.39
N LEU A 142 19.10 5.94 1.56
CA LEU A 142 18.69 4.59 1.06
C LEU A 142 18.42 3.62 2.22
N SER A 143 19.15 3.73 3.32
CA SER A 143 18.93 2.93 4.53
C SER A 143 17.51 3.08 5.11
N SER A 144 16.79 4.15 4.78
CA SER A 144 15.38 4.29 5.17
C SER A 144 14.48 3.25 4.51
N LEU A 145 14.90 2.62 3.41
CA LEU A 145 14.17 1.56 2.70
C LEU A 145 14.48 0.15 3.23
N GLU A 146 15.60 -0.01 3.96
CA GLU A 146 16.05 -1.31 4.45
C GLU A 146 15.19 -1.87 5.60
N THR A 147 14.50 -1.01 6.32
CA THR A 147 13.67 -1.41 7.46
C THR A 147 12.20 -1.39 7.08
N ALA A 148 11.50 -2.49 7.23
CA ALA A 148 10.06 -2.52 7.00
C ALA A 148 9.31 -1.59 7.97
N PRO A 149 8.18 -0.98 7.55
CA PRO A 149 7.31 -0.25 8.48
C PRO A 149 6.80 -1.17 9.60
N PRO A 150 6.56 -0.65 10.83
CA PRO A 150 6.05 -1.46 11.94
C PRO A 150 4.68 -2.08 11.65
N GLU A 151 3.90 -1.50 10.74
CA GLU A 151 2.64 -2.04 10.25
C GLU A 151 2.82 -3.38 9.54
N CYS A 152 4.02 -3.69 9.05
CA CYS A 152 4.35 -4.96 8.42
C CYS A 152 4.72 -6.07 9.42
N ASP A 153 4.89 -5.78 10.70
CA ASP A 153 5.29 -6.75 11.73
C ASP A 153 4.35 -7.95 11.82
N ALA A 154 3.04 -7.74 11.62
CA ALA A 154 2.07 -8.82 11.64
C ALA A 154 2.29 -9.78 10.47
N VAL A 155 2.50 -9.23 9.26
CA VAL A 155 2.79 -10.00 8.04
C VAL A 155 4.13 -10.72 8.20
N ALA A 156 5.16 -10.04 8.70
CA ALA A 156 6.49 -10.60 8.95
C ALA A 156 6.46 -11.85 9.83
N ARG A 157 5.71 -11.79 10.94
CA ARG A 157 5.58 -12.92 11.87
C ARG A 157 4.73 -14.07 11.34
N LYS A 158 3.71 -13.76 10.56
CA LYS A 158 2.71 -14.74 10.09
C LYS A 158 3.03 -15.34 8.73
N CYS A 159 3.91 -14.69 7.98
CA CYS A 159 4.25 -15.01 6.59
C CYS A 159 5.76 -14.86 6.34
N PRO A 160 6.62 -15.64 7.01
CA PRO A 160 8.06 -15.47 6.89
C PRO A 160 8.55 -15.58 5.44
N GLN A 161 7.91 -16.39 4.61
CA GLN A 161 8.28 -16.61 3.21
C GLN A 161 8.03 -15.38 2.31
N ILE A 162 7.15 -14.46 2.69
CA ILE A 162 6.90 -13.24 1.90
C ILE A 162 8.06 -12.25 2.02
N LEU A 163 8.78 -12.25 3.14
CA LEU A 163 9.90 -11.33 3.36
C LEU A 163 11.18 -11.80 2.68
N ASP A 164 11.33 -13.10 2.44
CA ASP A 164 12.54 -13.67 1.81
C ASP A 164 12.65 -13.28 0.32
N MET A 165 11.57 -12.77 -0.31
CA MET A 165 11.59 -12.35 -1.71
C MET A 165 12.45 -11.10 -1.99
N GLY A 166 12.84 -10.35 -0.95
CA GLY A 166 13.69 -9.16 -1.09
C GLY A 166 15.19 -9.43 -1.07
N GLY A 167 15.62 -10.64 -0.71
CA GLY A 167 17.03 -10.97 -0.42
C GLY A 167 17.77 -11.78 -1.48
N ASP A 168 17.12 -12.46 -2.39
CA ASP A 168 17.72 -13.53 -3.19
C ASP A 168 18.11 -13.16 -4.65
N GLN A 169 18.22 -11.87 -4.99
CA GLN A 169 18.70 -11.49 -6.33
C GLN A 169 20.22 -11.30 -6.43
N GLY A 170 21.01 -11.89 -5.54
CA GLY A 170 22.44 -11.61 -5.50
C GLY A 170 23.41 -12.77 -5.32
N ALA A 171 22.98 -14.01 -5.23
CA ALA A 171 23.86 -15.15 -4.97
C ALA A 171 23.77 -16.27 -6.03
N GLU A 172 23.87 -15.91 -7.30
CA GLU A 172 24.30 -16.91 -8.30
C GLU A 172 25.81 -16.93 -8.32
N SER A 173 26.35 -17.89 -7.58
CA SER A 173 27.77 -18.20 -7.54
C SER A 173 28.26 -18.87 -8.82
N PRO A 174 29.56 -18.73 -9.14
CA PRO A 174 30.22 -19.06 -10.40
C PRO A 174 30.24 -20.51 -10.78
#